data_4284a5019c2d84f26e7fa42789866bdf
#
_entry.id   4284a5019c2d84f26e7fa42789866bdf
#
_cell.length_a   1.000
_cell.length_b   1.000
_cell.length_c   1.000
_cell.angle_alpha   90.00
_cell.angle_beta   90.00
_cell.angle_gamma   90.00
#
_symmetry.space_group_name_H-M   'P 1'
#
loop_
_entity.id
_entity.type
_entity.pdbx_description
1 polymer ?
#
loop_
_entity_poly.entity_id
_entity_poly.type
_entity_poly.pdbx_seq_one_letter_code
_entity_poly.pdbx_strand_id
1 'polypeptide(L)'
;LALGKSLEDGALRLQDAMLQFRGTEDFWDILEFGKDVQTVSGAELLEALEQSYNEVGVEETILLTRTNKRTNIYNQGIRARILWREEEISGGDRLMVVKNNYFWTEKYEDLPFLANGDMLEVVRLRNEREMYGYHFADVQLRSLDYDWEIDAVLWLDTLRSDKPEDNQLMHKDLFWKIAEDYPELQHNKKQLTEAIYESPYYNALQARMAYAITGHKSQGGQWERVFIDPQIGGERREVKGDEAREFYRWLYTAITRATKKVYFIKNK
;
A
#
# COMPACT_ATOMS: atom_id res chain seq x y z
N LEU A 1 -10.48 -4.77 -21.74
CA LEU A 1 -9.44 -3.91 -21.16
C LEU A 1 -8.52 -3.47 -22.30
N ALA A 2 -8.78 -2.30 -22.87
CA ALA A 2 -7.94 -1.71 -23.88
C ALA A 2 -6.82 -0.91 -23.16
N LEU A 3 -5.71 -1.55 -22.87
CA LEU A 3 -4.44 -0.86 -22.78
C LEU A 3 -4.27 -0.13 -24.11
N GLY A 4 -4.06 1.18 -24.07
CA GLY A 4 -3.80 1.91 -25.30
C GLY A 4 -2.64 1.27 -26.06
N LYS A 5 -2.71 1.22 -27.40
CA LYS A 5 -1.70 0.57 -28.27
C LYS A 5 -0.26 0.94 -27.89
N SER A 6 -0.02 2.15 -27.40
CA SER A 6 1.29 2.64 -26.97
C SER A 6 1.83 1.98 -25.69
N LEU A 7 0.97 1.66 -24.70
CA LEU A 7 1.37 0.93 -23.50
C LEU A 7 1.54 -0.57 -23.78
N GLU A 8 0.74 -1.14 -24.69
CA GLU A 8 0.94 -2.50 -25.19
C GLU A 8 2.30 -2.60 -25.93
N ASP A 9 2.62 -1.66 -26.79
CA ASP A 9 3.91 -1.61 -27.50
C ASP A 9 5.07 -1.41 -26.51
N GLY A 10 4.91 -0.55 -25.49
CA GLY A 10 5.90 -0.36 -24.44
C GLY A 10 6.11 -1.59 -23.58
N ALA A 11 5.03 -2.28 -23.19
CA ALA A 11 5.08 -3.51 -22.42
C ALA A 11 5.68 -4.67 -23.24
N LEU A 12 5.33 -4.78 -24.52
CA LEU A 12 5.93 -5.78 -25.43
C LEU A 12 7.40 -5.51 -25.67
N ARG A 13 7.81 -4.27 -25.92
CA ARG A 13 9.23 -3.89 -26.07
C ARG A 13 10.01 -4.14 -24.79
N LEU A 14 9.42 -3.88 -23.63
CA LEU A 14 10.03 -4.23 -22.34
C LEU A 14 10.16 -5.74 -22.18
N GLN A 15 9.13 -6.51 -22.55
CA GLN A 15 9.16 -7.96 -22.53
C GLN A 15 10.26 -8.51 -23.45
N ASP A 16 10.40 -7.96 -24.66
CA ASP A 16 11.46 -8.34 -25.60
C ASP A 16 12.84 -7.95 -25.05
N ALA A 17 13.00 -6.76 -24.47
CA ALA A 17 14.23 -6.35 -23.81
C ALA A 17 14.56 -7.27 -22.62
N MET A 18 13.56 -7.69 -21.83
CA MET A 18 13.71 -8.65 -20.75
C MET A 18 14.19 -10.03 -21.23
N LEU A 19 13.71 -10.49 -22.39
CA LEU A 19 14.12 -11.78 -22.99
C LEU A 19 15.53 -11.73 -23.60
N GLN A 20 15.93 -10.54 -24.08
CA GLN A 20 17.24 -10.31 -24.72
C GLN A 20 18.33 -9.88 -23.73
N PHE A 21 17.97 -9.54 -22.50
CA PHE A 21 18.89 -9.03 -21.50
C PHE A 21 19.95 -10.06 -21.10
N ARG A 22 21.19 -9.74 -21.42
CA ARG A 22 22.37 -10.59 -21.13
C ARG A 22 23.21 -10.13 -19.93
N GLY A 23 22.68 -9.23 -19.09
CA GLY A 23 23.25 -8.93 -17.76
C GLY A 23 24.37 -7.88 -17.70
N THR A 24 24.64 -7.13 -18.76
CA THR A 24 25.73 -6.14 -18.79
C THR A 24 25.32 -4.71 -19.16
N GLU A 25 24.05 -4.48 -19.53
CA GLU A 25 23.55 -3.18 -19.99
C GLU A 25 22.87 -2.42 -18.84
N ASP A 26 23.02 -1.11 -18.81
CA ASP A 26 22.31 -0.27 -17.86
C ASP A 26 20.81 -0.33 -18.18
N PHE A 27 19.99 -0.61 -17.19
CA PHE A 27 18.52 -0.67 -17.31
C PHE A 27 17.96 0.56 -18.04
N TRP A 28 18.52 1.74 -17.81
CA TRP A 28 18.06 2.99 -18.40
C TRP A 28 18.41 3.12 -19.88
N ASP A 29 19.44 2.42 -20.35
CA ASP A 29 19.89 2.46 -21.75
C ASP A 29 19.04 1.56 -22.66
N ILE A 30 18.32 0.60 -22.07
CA ILE A 30 17.46 -0.35 -22.79
C ILE A 30 16.04 0.18 -22.99
N LEU A 31 15.62 1.15 -22.19
CA LEU A 31 14.27 1.68 -22.23
C LEU A 31 14.14 2.77 -23.28
N GLU A 32 13.48 2.45 -24.39
CA GLU A 32 12.96 3.44 -25.32
C GLU A 32 11.63 3.99 -24.78
N PHE A 33 11.62 5.26 -24.40
CA PHE A 33 10.45 5.93 -23.86
C PHE A 33 9.57 6.49 -24.96
N GLY A 34 8.31 6.06 -25.02
CA GLY A 34 7.25 6.68 -25.81
C GLY A 34 6.67 7.92 -25.09
N LYS A 35 5.61 8.51 -25.66
CA LYS A 35 4.94 9.69 -25.05
C LYS A 35 4.25 9.40 -23.73
N ASP A 36 3.91 8.15 -23.48
CA ASP A 36 3.20 7.60 -22.33
C ASP A 36 4.12 7.06 -21.24
N VAL A 37 5.44 7.02 -21.52
CA VAL A 37 6.47 6.63 -20.54
C VAL A 37 7.46 7.78 -20.37
N GLN A 38 7.67 8.22 -19.14
CA GLN A 38 8.56 9.33 -18.81
C GLN A 38 9.46 8.97 -17.64
N THR A 39 10.59 9.66 -17.53
CA THR A 39 11.42 9.64 -16.33
C THR A 39 11.22 10.92 -15.54
N VAL A 40 11.22 10.80 -14.21
CA VAL A 40 11.23 11.93 -13.29
C VAL A 40 12.40 11.78 -12.32
N SER A 41 13.13 12.85 -12.07
CA SER A 41 14.15 12.85 -11.04
C SER A 41 13.51 12.89 -9.64
N GLY A 42 14.27 12.47 -8.60
CA GLY A 42 13.78 12.58 -7.23
C GLY A 42 13.44 14.01 -6.80
N ALA A 43 14.07 15.03 -7.43
CA ALA A 43 13.77 16.45 -7.17
C ALA A 43 12.43 16.88 -7.80
N GLU A 44 12.08 16.34 -8.97
CA GLU A 44 10.85 16.67 -9.70
C GLU A 44 9.65 15.82 -9.28
N LEU A 45 9.88 14.75 -8.51
CA LEU A 45 8.86 13.75 -8.20
C LEU A 45 7.62 14.35 -7.51
N LEU A 46 7.81 15.23 -6.54
CA LEU A 46 6.69 15.82 -5.81
C LEU A 46 5.82 16.69 -6.72
N GLU A 47 6.44 17.50 -7.59
CA GLU A 47 5.74 18.32 -8.56
C GLU A 47 4.96 17.45 -9.57
N ALA A 48 5.58 16.39 -10.07
CA ALA A 48 4.94 15.46 -11.02
C ALA A 48 3.77 14.69 -10.39
N LEU A 49 3.87 14.32 -9.10
CA LEU A 49 2.78 13.71 -8.34
C LEU A 49 1.65 14.70 -8.10
N GLU A 50 1.95 15.92 -7.65
CA GLU A 50 0.96 16.98 -7.43
C GLU A 50 0.22 17.32 -8.73
N GLN A 51 0.94 17.46 -9.83
CA GLN A 51 0.33 17.65 -11.16
C GLN A 51 -0.58 16.47 -11.51
N SER A 52 -0.17 15.24 -11.25
CA SER A 52 -0.98 14.05 -11.53
C SER A 52 -2.25 14.04 -10.69
N TYR A 53 -2.17 14.37 -9.41
CA TYR A 53 -3.34 14.48 -8.54
C TYR A 53 -4.32 15.58 -8.98
N ASN A 54 -3.79 16.70 -9.48
CA ASN A 54 -4.63 17.79 -9.98
C ASN A 54 -5.31 17.47 -11.32
N GLU A 55 -4.68 16.64 -12.17
CA GLU A 55 -5.19 16.34 -13.52
C GLU A 55 -6.14 15.13 -13.54
N VAL A 56 -5.85 14.08 -12.78
CA VAL A 56 -6.61 12.81 -12.83
C VAL A 56 -7.13 12.34 -11.46
N GLY A 57 -6.77 13.02 -10.38
CA GLY A 57 -7.17 12.66 -9.02
C GLY A 57 -6.17 11.72 -8.32
N VAL A 58 -6.31 11.68 -7.00
CA VAL A 58 -5.51 10.81 -6.12
C VAL A 58 -5.86 9.33 -6.36
N GLU A 59 -7.12 9.05 -6.67
CA GLU A 59 -7.66 7.72 -6.94
C GLU A 59 -7.08 7.08 -8.20
N GLU A 60 -6.73 7.88 -9.21
CA GLU A 60 -6.20 7.45 -10.49
C GLU A 60 -4.67 7.56 -10.57
N THR A 61 -4.01 7.82 -9.45
CA THR A 61 -2.55 7.97 -9.37
C THR A 61 -1.98 7.09 -8.26
N ILE A 62 -1.01 6.24 -8.58
CA ILE A 62 -0.34 5.38 -7.60
C ILE A 62 1.18 5.42 -7.76
N LEU A 63 1.91 5.27 -6.63
CA LEU A 63 3.36 5.08 -6.63
C LEU A 63 3.70 3.64 -6.22
N LEU A 64 4.46 2.94 -7.05
CA LEU A 64 4.84 1.55 -6.83
C LEU A 64 6.32 1.43 -6.44
N THR A 65 6.58 0.66 -5.40
CA THR A 65 7.93 0.39 -4.91
C THR A 65 8.18 -1.11 -4.74
N ARG A 66 9.44 -1.48 -4.45
CA ARG A 66 9.82 -2.88 -4.16
C ARG A 66 9.70 -3.25 -2.69
N THR A 67 9.73 -2.27 -1.76
CA THR A 67 9.80 -2.55 -0.32
C THR A 67 8.82 -1.69 0.49
N ASN A 68 8.31 -2.25 1.59
CA ASN A 68 7.43 -1.52 2.52
C ASN A 68 8.12 -0.28 3.13
N LYS A 69 9.41 -0.38 3.46
CA LYS A 69 10.17 0.76 3.98
C LYS A 69 10.13 1.94 3.01
N ARG A 70 10.27 1.68 1.73
CA ARG A 70 10.22 2.72 0.70
C ARG A 70 8.80 3.28 0.52
N THR A 71 7.77 2.42 0.57
CA THR A 71 6.38 2.87 0.54
C THR A 71 6.07 3.82 1.69
N ASN A 72 6.53 3.52 2.91
CA ASN A 72 6.30 4.37 4.07
C ASN A 72 6.94 5.76 3.90
N ILE A 73 8.17 5.84 3.36
CA ILE A 73 8.84 7.11 3.09
C ILE A 73 8.02 7.94 2.09
N TYR A 74 7.55 7.33 0.98
CA TYR A 74 6.74 8.03 0.00
C TYR A 74 5.38 8.44 0.55
N ASN A 75 4.68 7.56 1.27
CA ASN A 75 3.40 7.87 1.89
C ASN A 75 3.50 9.07 2.85
N GLN A 76 4.53 9.11 3.69
CA GLN A 76 4.78 10.25 4.57
C GLN A 76 5.11 11.52 3.79
N GLY A 77 5.96 11.42 2.75
CA GLY A 77 6.31 12.56 1.90
C GLY A 77 5.10 13.13 1.15
N ILE A 78 4.25 12.28 0.59
CA ILE A 78 3.02 12.68 -0.11
C ILE A 78 2.06 13.36 0.86
N ARG A 79 1.79 12.76 2.02
CA ARG A 79 0.89 13.34 3.01
C ARG A 79 1.36 14.71 3.50
N ALA A 80 2.63 14.82 3.88
CA ALA A 80 3.16 16.05 4.46
C ALA A 80 3.36 17.18 3.43
N ARG A 81 3.78 16.87 2.19
CA ARG A 81 4.25 17.89 1.23
C ARG A 81 3.27 18.18 0.10
N ILE A 82 2.38 17.25 -0.22
CA ILE A 82 1.38 17.43 -1.28
C ILE A 82 -0.01 17.61 -0.67
N LEU A 83 -0.37 16.77 0.31
CA LEU A 83 -1.71 16.80 0.91
C LEU A 83 -1.80 17.66 2.18
N TRP A 84 -0.67 18.20 2.66
CA TRP A 84 -0.58 19.07 3.84
C TRP A 84 -1.22 18.46 5.10
N ARG A 85 -1.02 17.13 5.29
CA ARG A 85 -1.55 16.37 6.42
C ARG A 85 -0.42 15.98 7.36
N GLU A 86 -0.43 16.56 8.56
CA GLU A 86 0.62 16.34 9.58
C GLU A 86 0.20 15.34 10.65
N GLU A 87 -1.11 15.19 10.90
CA GLU A 87 -1.66 14.24 11.85
C GLU A 87 -1.33 12.80 11.45
N GLU A 88 -1.45 11.87 12.39
CA GLU A 88 -1.18 10.45 12.16
C GLU A 88 -2.13 9.86 11.10
N ILE A 89 -3.40 10.31 11.14
CA ILE A 89 -4.44 10.00 10.15
C ILE A 89 -5.37 11.19 9.99
N SER A 90 -5.97 11.35 8.82
CA SER A 90 -6.90 12.44 8.52
C SER A 90 -8.05 11.97 7.63
N GLY A 91 -9.18 12.68 7.64
CA GLY A 91 -10.25 12.45 6.67
C GLY A 91 -9.73 12.57 5.23
N GLY A 92 -10.19 11.67 4.34
CA GLY A 92 -9.71 11.54 2.97
C GLY A 92 -8.39 10.78 2.82
N ASP A 93 -7.79 10.27 3.89
CA ASP A 93 -6.60 9.41 3.76
C ASP A 93 -6.94 8.09 3.06
N ARG A 94 -6.01 7.66 2.23
CA ARG A 94 -6.09 6.39 1.51
C ARG A 94 -5.37 5.32 2.30
N LEU A 95 -6.06 4.23 2.57
CA LEU A 95 -5.56 3.08 3.32
C LEU A 95 -5.64 1.81 2.49
N MET A 96 -4.78 0.86 2.81
CA MET A 96 -4.85 -0.51 2.30
C MET A 96 -4.88 -1.46 3.49
N VAL A 97 -5.85 -2.36 3.51
CA VAL A 97 -5.95 -3.43 4.51
C VAL A 97 -4.75 -4.37 4.39
N VAL A 98 -4.11 -4.70 5.52
CA VAL A 98 -2.93 -5.59 5.51
C VAL A 98 -3.16 -6.95 6.14
N LYS A 99 -4.33 -7.16 6.74
CA LYS A 99 -4.77 -8.42 7.33
C LYS A 99 -6.28 -8.57 7.14
N ASN A 100 -6.74 -9.75 6.70
CA ASN A 100 -8.18 -10.02 6.60
C ASN A 100 -8.88 -9.75 7.92
N ASN A 101 -10.01 -9.08 7.88
CA ASN A 101 -10.82 -8.76 9.05
C ASN A 101 -12.28 -9.15 8.80
N TYR A 102 -12.80 -10.00 9.68
CA TYR A 102 -14.17 -10.54 9.61
C TYR A 102 -15.09 -9.86 10.65
N PHE A 103 -14.53 -9.27 11.68
CA PHE A 103 -15.24 -8.73 12.82
C PHE A 103 -16.11 -7.52 12.47
N TRP A 104 -15.56 -6.56 11.73
CA TRP A 104 -16.26 -5.32 11.39
C TRP A 104 -17.33 -5.49 10.32
N THR A 105 -17.34 -6.62 9.63
CA THR A 105 -18.27 -6.93 8.55
C THR A 105 -19.41 -7.86 8.96
N GLU A 106 -19.41 -8.42 10.17
CA GLU A 106 -20.36 -9.42 10.62
C GLU A 106 -21.84 -9.00 10.46
N LYS A 107 -22.12 -7.70 10.56
CA LYS A 107 -23.49 -7.14 10.42
C LYS A 107 -23.89 -6.80 8.97
N TYR A 108 -23.01 -7.04 7.97
CA TYR A 108 -23.24 -6.72 6.58
C TYR A 108 -23.33 -8.01 5.75
N GLU A 109 -24.53 -8.34 5.23
CA GLU A 109 -24.76 -9.60 4.49
C GLU A 109 -23.94 -9.68 3.20
N ASP A 110 -23.74 -8.54 2.52
CA ASP A 110 -23.06 -8.47 1.21
C ASP A 110 -21.53 -8.28 1.34
N LEU A 111 -21.01 -8.15 2.56
CA LEU A 111 -19.58 -7.93 2.81
C LEU A 111 -19.06 -8.97 3.82
N PRO A 112 -18.62 -10.14 3.36
CA PRO A 112 -18.23 -11.24 4.25
C PRO A 112 -16.98 -10.94 5.07
N PHE A 113 -16.06 -10.14 4.57
CA PHE A 113 -14.85 -9.69 5.28
C PHE A 113 -14.15 -8.58 4.51
N LEU A 114 -13.28 -7.83 5.20
CA LEU A 114 -12.31 -6.94 4.57
C LEU A 114 -11.08 -7.74 4.19
N ALA A 115 -10.76 -7.78 2.91
CA ALA A 115 -9.63 -8.56 2.41
C ALA A 115 -8.30 -7.82 2.54
N ASN A 116 -7.23 -8.56 2.77
CA ASN A 116 -5.88 -8.03 2.66
C ASN A 116 -5.62 -7.55 1.22
N GLY A 117 -5.45 -6.25 1.04
CA GLY A 117 -5.30 -5.58 -0.25
C GLY A 117 -6.45 -4.64 -0.59
N ASP A 118 -7.59 -4.72 0.13
CA ASP A 118 -8.71 -3.79 -0.10
C ASP A 118 -8.26 -2.35 0.13
N MET A 119 -8.67 -1.47 -0.79
CA MET A 119 -8.36 -0.05 -0.77
C MET A 119 -9.52 0.73 -0.18
N LEU A 120 -9.21 1.54 0.83
CA LEU A 120 -10.19 2.28 1.62
C LEU A 120 -9.86 3.76 1.67
N GLU A 121 -10.89 4.58 1.85
CA GLU A 121 -10.78 5.99 2.21
C GLU A 121 -11.34 6.24 3.60
N VAL A 122 -10.65 7.05 4.38
CA VAL A 122 -11.15 7.54 5.66
C VAL A 122 -12.17 8.64 5.41
N VAL A 123 -13.46 8.32 5.56
CA VAL A 123 -14.55 9.31 5.44
C VAL A 123 -14.60 10.23 6.65
N ARG A 124 -14.48 9.63 7.84
CA ARG A 124 -14.53 10.34 9.11
C ARG A 124 -13.64 9.69 10.15
N LEU A 125 -12.99 10.53 10.93
CA LEU A 125 -12.18 10.16 12.10
C LEU A 125 -12.90 10.64 13.38
N ARG A 126 -12.93 9.77 14.40
CA ARG A 126 -13.49 10.07 15.73
C ARG A 126 -12.63 9.41 16.80
N ASN A 127 -12.66 9.97 18.01
CA ASN A 127 -12.17 9.32 19.24
C ASN A 127 -10.82 8.62 19.13
N GLU A 128 -9.78 9.37 18.77
CA GLU A 128 -8.41 8.84 18.92
C GLU A 128 -8.13 8.60 20.40
N ARG A 129 -7.52 7.44 20.70
CA ARG A 129 -7.23 7.05 22.09
C ARG A 129 -6.07 6.07 22.18
N GLU A 130 -5.37 6.15 23.29
CA GLU A 130 -4.39 5.15 23.67
C GLU A 130 -5.05 4.10 24.59
N MET A 131 -4.95 2.83 24.22
CA MET A 131 -5.40 1.68 25.00
C MET A 131 -4.35 0.58 24.92
N TYR A 132 -4.05 -0.05 26.06
CA TYR A 132 -3.06 -1.13 26.12
C TYR A 132 -1.67 -0.73 25.64
N GLY A 133 -1.32 0.59 25.69
CA GLY A 133 -0.07 1.11 25.17
C GLY A 133 0.03 1.12 23.63
N TYR A 134 -1.11 1.12 22.95
CA TYR A 134 -1.27 1.27 21.51
C TYR A 134 -2.28 2.36 21.17
N HIS A 135 -2.18 2.92 19.95
CA HIS A 135 -3.04 3.97 19.49
C HIS A 135 -4.15 3.43 18.57
N PHE A 136 -5.37 3.84 18.86
CA PHE A 136 -6.56 3.45 18.10
C PHE A 136 -7.42 4.67 17.76
N ALA A 137 -8.17 4.56 16.68
CA ALA A 137 -9.17 5.56 16.29
C ALA A 137 -10.45 4.90 15.81
N ASP A 138 -11.60 5.48 16.17
CA ASP A 138 -12.87 5.13 15.56
C ASP A 138 -12.94 5.82 14.18
N VAL A 139 -13.12 5.03 13.14
CA VAL A 139 -13.13 5.52 11.75
C VAL A 139 -14.38 5.06 11.02
N GLN A 140 -14.89 5.92 10.15
CA GLN A 140 -15.81 5.54 9.09
C GLN A 140 -14.98 5.42 7.81
N LEU A 141 -15.03 4.26 7.19
CA LEU A 141 -14.26 3.89 6.02
C LEU A 141 -15.18 3.62 4.83
N ARG A 142 -14.78 4.04 3.65
CA ARG A 142 -15.44 3.76 2.38
C ARG A 142 -14.50 2.92 1.50
N SER A 143 -15.05 1.90 0.85
CA SER A 143 -14.29 1.18 -0.17
C SER A 143 -14.04 2.06 -1.40
N LEU A 144 -12.88 1.87 -2.04
CA LEU A 144 -12.57 2.51 -3.32
C LEU A 144 -13.00 1.64 -4.51
N ASP A 145 -13.21 0.34 -4.29
CA ASP A 145 -13.54 -0.63 -5.33
C ASP A 145 -15.01 -1.01 -5.34
N TYR A 146 -15.73 -0.78 -4.21
CA TYR A 146 -17.11 -1.23 -4.01
C TYR A 146 -17.95 -0.14 -3.33
N ASP A 147 -19.27 -0.20 -3.49
CA ASP A 147 -20.22 0.76 -2.92
C ASP A 147 -20.64 0.35 -1.50
N TRP A 148 -19.71 0.44 -0.53
CA TRP A 148 -20.02 0.26 0.89
C TRP A 148 -19.19 1.17 1.80
N GLU A 149 -19.78 1.47 2.95
CA GLU A 149 -19.13 2.17 4.05
C GLU A 149 -19.29 1.37 5.36
N ILE A 150 -18.27 1.37 6.19
CA ILE A 150 -18.27 0.70 7.48
C ILE A 150 -17.70 1.59 8.58
N ASP A 151 -18.16 1.38 9.81
CA ASP A 151 -17.52 1.87 11.01
C ASP A 151 -16.59 0.78 11.58
N ALA A 152 -15.38 1.16 11.96
CA ALA A 152 -14.38 0.25 12.51
C ALA A 152 -13.48 0.95 13.52
N VAL A 153 -12.78 0.18 14.35
CA VAL A 153 -11.62 0.68 15.09
C VAL A 153 -10.38 0.41 14.23
N LEU A 154 -9.63 1.45 13.95
CA LEU A 154 -8.35 1.37 13.23
C LEU A 154 -7.19 1.33 14.24
N TRP A 155 -6.23 0.46 14.01
CA TRP A 155 -5.00 0.38 14.81
C TRP A 155 -3.91 1.25 14.17
N LEU A 156 -3.69 2.45 14.74
CA LEU A 156 -2.84 3.47 14.14
C LEU A 156 -1.36 3.07 14.06
N ASP A 157 -0.85 2.33 15.05
CA ASP A 157 0.54 1.87 15.05
C ASP A 157 0.89 0.99 13.84
N THR A 158 -0.10 0.37 13.20
CA THR A 158 0.12 -0.46 12.01
C THR A 158 0.35 0.35 10.73
N LEU A 159 -0.08 1.63 10.70
CA LEU A 159 0.00 2.49 9.52
C LEU A 159 1.44 2.69 9.02
N ARG A 160 2.40 2.66 9.95
CA ARG A 160 3.83 2.91 9.68
C ARG A 160 4.71 1.68 9.79
N SER A 161 4.14 0.51 10.07
CA SER A 161 4.90 -0.73 10.22
C SER A 161 5.60 -1.11 8.92
N ASP A 162 6.91 -1.36 8.99
CA ASP A 162 7.71 -1.78 7.81
C ASP A 162 7.59 -3.28 7.53
N LYS A 163 7.37 -4.09 8.57
CA LYS A 163 7.39 -5.55 8.49
C LYS A 163 6.09 -6.17 8.99
N PRO A 164 5.55 -7.16 8.28
CA PRO A 164 4.37 -7.90 8.76
C PRO A 164 4.59 -8.59 10.11
N GLU A 165 5.84 -8.99 10.41
CA GLU A 165 6.24 -9.66 11.65
C GLU A 165 6.03 -8.73 12.85
N ASP A 166 6.30 -7.43 12.70
CA ASP A 166 6.12 -6.45 13.76
C ASP A 166 4.64 -6.37 14.18
N ASN A 167 3.72 -6.37 13.19
CA ASN A 167 2.29 -6.39 13.45
C ASN A 167 1.85 -7.68 14.17
N GLN A 168 2.46 -8.83 13.85
CA GLN A 168 2.16 -10.09 14.54
C GLN A 168 2.64 -10.08 15.98
N LEU A 169 3.82 -9.50 16.25
CA LEU A 169 4.34 -9.35 17.62
C LEU A 169 3.45 -8.42 18.45
N MET A 170 3.10 -7.25 17.92
CA MET A 170 2.18 -6.31 18.54
C MET A 170 0.81 -6.97 18.83
N HIS A 171 0.28 -7.76 17.90
CA HIS A 171 -1.00 -8.43 18.09
C HIS A 171 -0.97 -9.51 19.18
N LYS A 172 0.17 -10.22 19.33
CA LYS A 172 0.38 -11.16 20.44
C LYS A 172 0.50 -10.43 21.79
N ASP A 173 1.23 -9.31 21.83
CA ASP A 173 1.36 -8.49 23.03
C ASP A 173 -0.01 -7.91 23.45
N LEU A 174 -0.77 -7.40 22.50
CA LEU A 174 -2.12 -6.88 22.72
C LEU A 174 -3.06 -7.95 23.32
N PHE A 175 -2.96 -9.21 22.87
CA PHE A 175 -3.73 -10.33 23.44
C PHE A 175 -3.52 -10.43 24.95
N TRP A 176 -2.27 -10.41 25.40
CA TRP A 176 -1.94 -10.55 26.82
C TRP A 176 -2.33 -9.31 27.63
N LYS A 177 -2.21 -8.14 27.07
CA LYS A 177 -2.63 -6.89 27.72
C LYS A 177 -4.15 -6.82 27.88
N ILE A 178 -4.92 -7.23 26.90
CA ILE A 178 -6.39 -7.37 27.03
C ILE A 178 -6.75 -8.45 28.04
N ALA A 179 -5.98 -9.55 28.11
CA ALA A 179 -6.22 -10.61 29.07
C ALA A 179 -6.12 -10.14 30.54
N GLU A 180 -5.38 -9.08 30.82
CA GLU A 180 -5.27 -8.48 32.17
C GLU A 180 -6.61 -7.86 32.64
N ASP A 181 -7.52 -7.49 31.76
CA ASP A 181 -8.85 -6.97 32.08
C ASP A 181 -9.82 -8.06 32.57
N TYR A 182 -9.44 -9.34 32.41
CA TYR A 182 -10.28 -10.50 32.78
C TYR A 182 -9.61 -11.41 33.83
N PRO A 183 -9.30 -10.90 35.04
CA PRO A 183 -8.62 -11.69 36.07
C PRO A 183 -9.40 -12.92 36.46
N GLU A 184 -10.76 -12.88 36.46
CA GLU A 184 -11.66 -13.98 36.78
C GLU A 184 -11.61 -15.12 35.76
N LEU A 185 -11.23 -14.85 34.52
CA LEU A 185 -11.17 -15.86 33.46
C LEU A 185 -9.78 -16.50 33.29
N GLN A 186 -8.78 -16.10 34.06
CA GLN A 186 -7.40 -16.61 33.98
C GLN A 186 -7.31 -18.14 34.12
N HIS A 187 -8.26 -18.75 34.86
CA HIS A 187 -8.34 -20.20 35.07
C HIS A 187 -9.05 -20.95 33.93
N ASN A 188 -9.76 -20.23 33.04
CA ASN A 188 -10.52 -20.81 31.94
C ASN A 188 -10.04 -20.22 30.57
N LYS A 189 -9.01 -20.85 30.04
CA LYS A 189 -8.41 -20.38 28.79
C LYS A 189 -9.39 -20.24 27.62
N LYS A 190 -10.43 -21.08 27.55
CA LYS A 190 -11.42 -21.03 26.49
C LYS A 190 -12.27 -19.77 26.61
N GLN A 191 -12.84 -19.51 27.75
CA GLN A 191 -13.66 -18.31 28.00
C GLN A 191 -12.83 -17.03 27.89
N LEU A 192 -11.59 -17.03 28.37
CA LEU A 192 -10.68 -15.91 28.24
C LEU A 192 -10.43 -15.59 26.74
N THR A 193 -10.15 -16.61 25.94
CA THR A 193 -9.91 -16.42 24.49
C THR A 193 -11.17 -15.91 23.78
N GLU A 194 -12.34 -16.44 24.11
CA GLU A 194 -13.62 -15.99 23.57
C GLU A 194 -13.87 -14.50 23.92
N ALA A 195 -13.68 -14.10 25.19
CA ALA A 195 -13.82 -12.71 25.62
C ALA A 195 -12.86 -11.75 24.89
N ILE A 196 -11.59 -12.16 24.70
CA ILE A 196 -10.61 -11.35 23.96
C ILE A 196 -11.01 -11.22 22.48
N TYR A 197 -11.53 -12.28 21.86
CA TYR A 197 -11.94 -12.27 20.46
C TYR A 197 -13.20 -11.42 20.20
N GLU A 198 -13.96 -11.09 21.22
CA GLU A 198 -15.07 -10.13 21.15
C GLU A 198 -14.59 -8.67 21.32
N SER A 199 -13.35 -8.45 21.72
CA SER A 199 -12.80 -7.10 21.91
C SER A 199 -12.65 -6.35 20.59
N PRO A 200 -13.19 -5.12 20.46
CA PRO A 200 -13.00 -4.28 19.29
C PRO A 200 -11.54 -3.87 19.07
N TYR A 201 -10.74 -3.80 20.12
CA TYR A 201 -9.31 -3.49 20.05
C TYR A 201 -8.49 -4.68 19.53
N TYR A 202 -8.82 -5.90 19.96
CA TYR A 202 -8.17 -7.10 19.42
C TYR A 202 -8.47 -7.29 17.94
N ASN A 203 -9.67 -6.91 17.53
CA ASN A 203 -10.14 -6.95 16.14
C ASN A 203 -9.91 -5.64 15.38
N ALA A 204 -9.15 -4.70 15.96
CA ALA A 204 -8.87 -3.45 15.27
C ALA A 204 -8.27 -3.68 13.88
N LEU A 205 -8.75 -2.90 12.93
CA LEU A 205 -8.34 -3.00 11.54
C LEU A 205 -6.86 -2.63 11.40
N GLN A 206 -6.10 -3.53 10.81
CA GLN A 206 -4.70 -3.29 10.47
C GLN A 206 -4.62 -2.80 9.03
N ALA A 207 -4.06 -1.62 8.84
CA ALA A 207 -3.96 -0.99 7.52
C ALA A 207 -2.62 -0.25 7.37
N ARG A 208 -2.34 0.19 6.14
CA ARG A 208 -1.22 1.08 5.80
C ARG A 208 -1.72 2.21 4.92
N MET A 209 -0.99 3.32 4.90
CA MET A 209 -1.22 4.38 3.92
C MET A 209 -1.01 3.85 2.51
N ALA A 210 -1.83 4.30 1.55
CA ALA A 210 -1.94 3.71 0.23
C ALA A 210 -1.80 4.69 -0.94
N TYR A 211 -1.07 5.77 -0.77
CA TYR A 211 -0.61 6.64 -1.89
C TYR A 211 0.57 6.01 -2.63
N ALA A 212 1.38 5.24 -1.88
CA ALA A 212 2.42 4.38 -2.39
C ALA A 212 2.23 2.97 -1.83
N ILE A 213 2.37 1.94 -2.68
CA ILE A 213 2.24 0.52 -2.31
C ILE A 213 3.35 -0.30 -2.94
N THR A 214 3.55 -1.53 -2.49
CA THR A 214 4.48 -2.44 -3.16
C THR A 214 3.88 -3.01 -4.44
N GLY A 215 4.70 -3.27 -5.46
CA GLY A 215 4.24 -3.85 -6.72
C GLY A 215 3.47 -5.17 -6.56
N HIS A 216 3.80 -5.99 -5.55
CA HIS A 216 3.02 -7.20 -5.25
C HIS A 216 1.59 -6.89 -4.79
N LYS A 217 1.42 -5.80 -4.04
CA LYS A 217 0.10 -5.36 -3.54
C LYS A 217 -0.73 -4.63 -4.59
N SER A 218 -0.13 -4.22 -5.70
CA SER A 218 -0.84 -3.59 -6.81
C SER A 218 -1.53 -4.59 -7.74
N GLN A 219 -1.36 -5.90 -7.51
CA GLN A 219 -1.98 -6.92 -8.34
C GLN A 219 -3.52 -6.83 -8.24
N GLY A 220 -4.18 -6.78 -9.40
CA GLY A 220 -5.63 -6.58 -9.50
C GLY A 220 -6.06 -5.13 -9.67
N GLY A 221 -5.29 -4.15 -9.17
CA GLY A 221 -5.56 -2.72 -9.36
C GLY A 221 -5.05 -2.18 -10.70
N GLN A 222 -5.66 -1.07 -11.15
CA GLN A 222 -5.22 -0.31 -12.33
C GLN A 222 -5.43 1.18 -12.06
N TRP A 223 -4.54 2.02 -12.59
CA TRP A 223 -4.56 3.47 -12.42
C TRP A 223 -4.21 4.17 -13.73
N GLU A 224 -4.71 5.37 -13.93
CA GLU A 224 -4.36 6.16 -15.10
C GLU A 224 -2.87 6.51 -15.12
N ARG A 225 -2.29 6.83 -13.95
CA ARG A 225 -0.89 7.23 -13.79
C ARG A 225 -0.19 6.39 -12.74
N VAL A 226 0.89 5.78 -13.15
CA VAL A 226 1.70 4.94 -12.26
C VAL A 226 3.12 5.46 -12.18
N PHE A 227 3.55 5.84 -10.99
CA PHE A 227 4.94 6.17 -10.69
C PHE A 227 5.64 4.91 -10.21
N ILE A 228 6.79 4.58 -10.76
CA ILE A 228 7.55 3.38 -10.43
C ILE A 228 8.92 3.77 -9.89
N ASP A 229 9.21 3.39 -8.63
CA ASP A 229 10.56 3.44 -8.07
C ASP A 229 11.18 2.04 -8.19
N PRO A 230 12.00 1.78 -9.22
CA PRO A 230 12.62 0.49 -9.44
C PRO A 230 13.72 0.21 -8.41
N GLN A 231 14.10 1.20 -7.59
CA GLN A 231 15.20 1.13 -6.62
C GLN A 231 16.55 0.72 -7.27
N ILE A 232 16.71 1.13 -8.53
CA ILE A 232 18.00 1.04 -9.21
C ILE A 232 18.71 2.35 -8.90
N GLY A 233 19.55 2.36 -7.89
CA GLY A 233 20.27 3.57 -7.52
C GLY A 233 21.33 3.30 -6.46
N GLY A 234 22.47 3.95 -6.61
CA GLY A 234 23.62 3.89 -5.72
C GLY A 234 24.45 2.62 -5.90
N GLU A 235 25.56 2.72 -6.60
CA GLU A 235 26.44 1.66 -7.04
C GLU A 235 25.78 0.68 -8.03
N ARG A 236 26.30 0.66 -9.25
CA ARG A 236 25.93 -0.25 -10.35
C ARG A 236 25.94 -1.69 -9.86
N ARG A 237 24.86 -2.11 -9.19
CA ARG A 237 24.70 -3.49 -8.79
C ARG A 237 24.19 -4.24 -10.02
N GLU A 238 25.09 -4.94 -10.67
CA GLU A 238 24.71 -5.87 -11.71
C GLU A 238 23.73 -6.88 -11.12
N VAL A 239 22.46 -6.78 -11.53
CA VAL A 239 21.44 -7.78 -11.17
C VAL A 239 21.64 -8.94 -12.12
N LYS A 240 22.05 -10.10 -11.62
CA LYS A 240 22.36 -11.30 -12.43
C LYS A 240 21.47 -12.48 -12.06
N GLY A 241 21.24 -13.37 -13.01
CA GLY A 241 20.56 -14.64 -12.78
C GLY A 241 19.11 -14.52 -12.32
N ASP A 242 18.74 -15.26 -11.29
CA ASP A 242 17.35 -15.32 -10.78
C ASP A 242 16.89 -13.97 -10.20
N GLU A 243 17.77 -13.17 -9.59
CA GLU A 243 17.45 -11.85 -9.08
C GLU A 243 17.04 -10.89 -10.21
N ALA A 244 17.71 -10.96 -11.37
CA ALA A 244 17.32 -10.20 -12.55
C ALA A 244 15.94 -10.62 -13.07
N ARG A 245 15.67 -11.92 -13.10
CA ARG A 245 14.37 -12.45 -13.52
C ARG A 245 13.25 -11.98 -12.60
N GLU A 246 13.44 -11.99 -11.30
CA GLU A 246 12.47 -11.49 -10.32
C GLU A 246 12.25 -9.98 -10.47
N PHE A 247 13.32 -9.22 -10.66
CA PHE A 247 13.21 -7.79 -10.89
C PHE A 247 12.36 -7.47 -12.12
N TYR A 248 12.59 -8.14 -13.24
CA TYR A 248 11.82 -7.89 -14.46
C TYR A 248 10.37 -8.35 -14.35
N ARG A 249 10.09 -9.46 -13.67
CA ARG A 249 8.71 -9.87 -13.37
C ARG A 249 7.98 -8.83 -12.54
N TRP A 250 8.65 -8.30 -11.53
CA TRP A 250 8.12 -7.21 -10.73
C TRP A 250 7.86 -5.96 -11.58
N LEU A 251 8.82 -5.58 -12.40
CA LEU A 251 8.72 -4.41 -13.28
C LEU A 251 7.58 -4.55 -14.29
N TYR A 252 7.44 -5.72 -14.90
CA TYR A 252 6.31 -6.04 -15.77
C TYR A 252 4.97 -5.87 -15.03
N THR A 253 4.88 -6.43 -13.82
CA THR A 253 3.69 -6.25 -12.98
C THR A 253 3.41 -4.77 -12.73
N ALA A 254 4.42 -3.99 -12.37
CA ALA A 254 4.27 -2.56 -12.07
C ALA A 254 3.80 -1.76 -13.30
N ILE A 255 4.41 -1.95 -14.46
CA ILE A 255 4.07 -1.23 -15.70
C ILE A 255 2.65 -1.55 -16.16
N THR A 256 2.24 -2.82 -16.09
CA THR A 256 0.89 -3.25 -16.51
C THR A 256 -0.22 -2.76 -15.58
N ARG A 257 0.10 -2.03 -14.51
CA ARG A 257 -0.90 -1.34 -13.67
C ARG A 257 -1.34 -0.01 -14.27
N ALA A 258 -0.57 0.58 -15.16
CA ALA A 258 -0.92 1.85 -15.80
C ALA A 258 -1.89 1.65 -16.96
N THR A 259 -2.90 2.52 -17.04
CA THR A 259 -3.86 2.55 -18.16
C THR A 259 -3.54 3.68 -19.16
N LYS A 260 -2.84 4.75 -18.71
CA LYS A 260 -2.51 5.90 -19.58
C LYS A 260 -1.03 6.30 -19.56
N LYS A 261 -0.40 6.36 -18.36
CA LYS A 261 0.95 6.91 -18.26
C LYS A 261 1.80 6.26 -17.17
N VAL A 262 3.06 6.02 -17.48
CA VAL A 262 4.08 5.51 -16.55
C VAL A 262 5.16 6.56 -16.34
N TYR A 263 5.56 6.75 -15.09
CA TYR A 263 6.68 7.59 -14.69
C TYR A 263 7.72 6.74 -13.95
N PHE A 264 8.92 6.64 -14.50
CA PHE A 264 10.04 6.01 -13.80
C PHE A 264 10.78 7.03 -12.94
N ILE A 265 10.94 6.73 -11.67
CA ILE A 265 11.70 7.57 -10.73
C ILE A 265 13.17 7.22 -10.86
N LYS A 266 13.95 8.19 -11.38
CA LYS A 266 15.41 8.07 -11.50
C LYS A 266 16.08 8.64 -10.26
N ASN A 267 16.53 7.78 -9.38
CA ASN A 267 17.37 8.17 -8.26
C ASN A 267 18.80 8.40 -8.76
N LYS A 268 19.39 9.54 -8.40
CA LYS A 268 20.79 9.87 -8.75
C LYS A 268 21.76 8.97 -8.05
#